data_1ba1a8123c9df6c907e8bb85e837ec22
#
_entry.id   1ba1a8123c9df6c907e8bb85e837ec22
#
_cell.length_a   1.000
_cell.length_b   1.000
_cell.length_c   1.000
_cell.angle_alpha   90.00
_cell.angle_beta   90.00
_cell.angle_gamma   90.00
#
_symmetry.space_group_name_H-M   'P 1'
#
loop_
_entity.id
_entity.type
_entity.pdbx_description
1 polymer ?
#
loop_
_entity_poly.entity_id
_entity_poly.type
_entity_poly.pdbx_seq_one_letter_code
_entity_poly.pdbx_strand_id
1 'polypeptide(L)'
;MPARDNISTSQGQRAAIVDEMLQRAMSAIQSQRPEEAARLAQDVLNRNPGHPNAMHLFGYALLMQERAEEAITPLEKAFRSLRDPAIETQLAIALRKAGRLDDALARLARAIKRKPPFPAAIHEYGYLLYSLDRADEAIDVLKAGIEAAPWMPDLPILLGWVFHARNDGINAKGAFARALGIAPNHTDALYGMGLVLMDAGEFGQASEFFQRALLNDPSDQQSRLYLGACLLELGQTGTASVCLRQVTRGGANFYGKALKVLSSSSRGRFWLQPSAAARFFRGEQS
;
A
#
# COMPACT_ATOMS: atom_id res chain seq x y z
N MET A 1 -41.16 36.51 -26.64
CA MET A 1 -40.01 36.19 -25.80
C MET A 1 -40.12 34.75 -25.23
N PRO A 2 -39.87 33.68 -26.00
CA PRO A 2 -39.77 32.31 -25.43
C PRO A 2 -38.42 31.63 -25.66
N ALA A 3 -37.36 32.30 -26.21
CA ALA A 3 -36.13 31.61 -26.56
C ALA A 3 -35.05 31.56 -25.43
N ARG A 4 -35.18 32.36 -24.38
CA ARG A 4 -34.21 32.36 -23.27
C ARG A 4 -34.42 31.25 -22.24
N ASP A 5 -35.64 30.80 -22.02
CA ASP A 5 -35.98 29.77 -21.01
C ASP A 5 -35.58 28.36 -21.48
N ASN A 6 -35.62 28.09 -22.78
CA ASN A 6 -35.22 26.78 -23.34
C ASN A 6 -33.67 26.55 -23.29
N ILE A 7 -32.87 27.60 -23.33
CA ILE A 7 -31.41 27.50 -23.28
C ILE A 7 -30.93 27.21 -21.83
N SER A 8 -31.58 27.86 -20.85
CA SER A 8 -31.22 27.66 -19.44
C SER A 8 -31.61 26.25 -18.93
N THR A 9 -32.76 25.71 -19.35
CA THR A 9 -33.17 24.33 -19.02
C THR A 9 -32.29 23.28 -19.68
N SER A 10 -31.84 23.48 -20.91
CA SER A 10 -30.93 22.56 -21.59
C SER A 10 -29.51 22.56 -21.00
N GLN A 11 -29.03 23.72 -20.53
CA GLN A 11 -27.74 23.83 -19.84
C GLN A 11 -27.80 23.18 -18.46
N GLY A 12 -28.83 23.37 -17.69
CA GLY A 12 -29.08 22.71 -16.41
C GLY A 12 -29.12 21.19 -16.52
N GLN A 13 -29.80 20.66 -17.53
CA GLN A 13 -29.85 19.22 -17.79
C GLN A 13 -28.47 18.65 -18.18
N ARG A 14 -27.68 19.37 -18.99
CA ARG A 14 -26.33 18.95 -19.36
C ARG A 14 -25.40 18.94 -18.15
N ALA A 15 -25.47 19.94 -17.28
CA ALA A 15 -24.70 19.98 -16.04
C ALA A 15 -25.05 18.81 -15.11
N ALA A 16 -26.35 18.52 -14.92
CA ALA A 16 -26.80 17.40 -14.09
C ALA A 16 -26.29 16.04 -14.61
N ILE A 17 -26.28 15.83 -15.94
CA ILE A 17 -25.73 14.61 -16.55
C ILE A 17 -24.23 14.49 -16.29
N VAL A 18 -23.47 15.59 -16.38
CA VAL A 18 -22.02 15.61 -16.10
C VAL A 18 -21.76 15.26 -14.64
N ASP A 19 -22.51 15.86 -13.71
CA ASP A 19 -22.37 15.60 -12.27
C ASP A 19 -22.70 14.14 -11.93
N GLU A 20 -23.75 13.58 -12.52
CA GLU A 20 -24.08 12.15 -12.37
C GLU A 20 -22.94 11.24 -12.86
N MET A 21 -22.37 11.54 -14.04
CA MET A 21 -21.26 10.76 -14.59
C MET A 21 -20.03 10.83 -13.70
N LEU A 22 -19.70 12.00 -13.12
CA LEU A 22 -18.58 12.16 -12.19
C LEU A 22 -18.80 11.41 -10.88
N GLN A 23 -20.01 11.43 -10.34
CA GLN A 23 -20.36 10.64 -9.15
C GLN A 23 -20.22 9.14 -9.42
N ARG A 24 -20.67 8.65 -10.57
CA ARG A 24 -20.50 7.25 -10.99
C ARG A 24 -19.03 6.89 -11.17
N ALA A 25 -18.22 7.79 -11.77
CA ALA A 25 -16.78 7.57 -11.92
C ALA A 25 -16.09 7.48 -10.54
N MET A 26 -16.45 8.33 -9.58
CA MET A 26 -15.95 8.28 -8.21
C MET A 26 -16.35 6.98 -7.49
N SER A 27 -17.62 6.55 -7.63
CA SER A 27 -18.09 5.27 -7.10
C SER A 27 -17.34 4.07 -7.72
N ALA A 28 -17.05 4.13 -9.01
CA ALA A 28 -16.26 3.10 -9.70
C ALA A 28 -14.82 3.02 -9.13
N ILE A 29 -14.18 4.16 -8.84
CA ILE A 29 -12.88 4.21 -8.16
C ILE A 29 -12.96 3.55 -6.78
N GLN A 30 -13.95 3.92 -5.96
CA GLN A 30 -14.14 3.35 -4.62
C GLN A 30 -14.39 1.84 -4.65
N SER A 31 -15.04 1.36 -5.73
CA SER A 31 -15.32 -0.07 -5.96
C SER A 31 -14.20 -0.80 -6.70
N GLN A 32 -12.99 -0.22 -6.80
CA GLN A 32 -11.83 -0.81 -7.47
C GLN A 32 -12.10 -1.19 -8.95
N ARG A 33 -12.86 -0.35 -9.67
CA ARG A 33 -13.20 -0.53 -11.10
C ARG A 33 -12.59 0.63 -11.93
N PRO A 34 -11.26 0.68 -12.08
CA PRO A 34 -10.60 1.84 -12.68
C PRO A 34 -10.89 2.01 -14.18
N GLU A 35 -11.16 0.93 -14.93
CA GLU A 35 -11.51 1.00 -16.36
C GLU A 35 -12.84 1.72 -16.57
N GLU A 36 -13.85 1.41 -15.73
CA GLU A 36 -15.15 2.07 -15.76
C GLU A 36 -15.01 3.55 -15.38
N ALA A 37 -14.22 3.85 -14.33
CA ALA A 37 -13.97 5.21 -13.91
C ALA A 37 -13.30 6.04 -15.02
N ALA A 38 -12.26 5.47 -15.67
CA ALA A 38 -11.57 6.12 -16.77
C ALA A 38 -12.51 6.41 -17.95
N ARG A 39 -13.37 5.44 -18.32
CA ARG A 39 -14.34 5.61 -19.39
C ARG A 39 -15.33 6.73 -19.09
N LEU A 40 -15.94 6.73 -17.90
CA LEU A 40 -16.93 7.75 -17.50
C LEU A 40 -16.29 9.15 -17.45
N ALA A 41 -15.07 9.26 -16.89
CA ALA A 41 -14.35 10.53 -16.87
C ALA A 41 -14.00 11.01 -18.29
N GLN A 42 -13.58 10.10 -19.18
CA GLN A 42 -13.30 10.43 -20.59
C GLN A 42 -14.55 10.88 -21.34
N ASP A 43 -15.72 10.29 -21.08
CA ASP A 43 -16.98 10.71 -21.67
C ASP A 43 -17.37 12.15 -21.27
N VAL A 44 -17.06 12.55 -20.03
CA VAL A 44 -17.18 13.95 -19.59
C VAL A 44 -16.18 14.86 -20.31
N LEU A 45 -14.91 14.42 -20.45
CA LEU A 45 -13.87 15.17 -21.13
C LEU A 45 -14.15 15.35 -22.63
N ASN A 46 -14.79 14.40 -23.27
CA ASN A 46 -15.24 14.51 -24.67
C ASN A 46 -16.28 15.63 -24.86
N ARG A 47 -17.10 15.88 -23.83
CA ARG A 47 -18.12 16.95 -23.82
C ARG A 47 -17.56 18.29 -23.32
N ASN A 48 -16.64 18.22 -22.36
CA ASN A 48 -15.98 19.36 -21.74
C ASN A 48 -14.50 19.06 -21.50
N PRO A 49 -13.61 19.29 -22.49
CA PRO A 49 -12.18 18.95 -22.42
C PRO A 49 -11.40 19.63 -21.29
N GLY A 50 -11.95 20.72 -20.74
CA GLY A 50 -11.33 21.47 -19.63
C GLY A 50 -11.86 21.12 -18.25
N HIS A 51 -12.75 20.12 -18.08
CA HIS A 51 -13.42 19.85 -16.81
C HIS A 51 -12.44 19.33 -15.72
N PRO A 52 -12.13 20.12 -14.66
CA PRO A 52 -11.05 19.77 -13.73
C PRO A 52 -11.26 18.45 -12.98
N ASN A 53 -12.49 18.23 -12.46
CA ASN A 53 -12.80 17.00 -11.74
C ASN A 53 -12.77 15.76 -12.64
N ALA A 54 -13.16 15.90 -13.91
CA ALA A 54 -13.06 14.80 -14.87
C ALA A 54 -11.59 14.47 -15.17
N MET A 55 -10.73 15.49 -15.34
CA MET A 55 -9.29 15.28 -15.49
C MET A 55 -8.66 14.60 -14.27
N HIS A 56 -9.07 15.00 -13.07
CA HIS A 56 -8.62 14.36 -11.84
C HIS A 56 -9.00 12.88 -11.80
N LEU A 57 -10.31 12.57 -11.96
CA LEU A 57 -10.81 11.18 -11.91
C LEU A 57 -10.20 10.32 -13.02
N PHE A 58 -10.03 10.88 -14.22
CA PHE A 58 -9.37 10.19 -15.34
C PHE A 58 -7.91 9.85 -15.01
N GLY A 59 -7.14 10.84 -14.55
CA GLY A 59 -5.74 10.66 -14.19
C GLY A 59 -5.57 9.68 -13.02
N TYR A 60 -6.45 9.73 -12.02
CA TYR A 60 -6.40 8.79 -10.91
C TYR A 60 -6.78 7.36 -11.33
N ALA A 61 -7.78 7.21 -12.18
CA ALA A 61 -8.14 5.91 -12.76
C ALA A 61 -6.99 5.31 -13.59
N LEU A 62 -6.25 6.13 -14.35
CA LEU A 62 -5.05 5.69 -15.06
C LEU A 62 -3.94 5.23 -14.11
N LEU A 63 -3.74 5.92 -12.98
CA LEU A 63 -2.81 5.48 -11.94
C LEU A 63 -3.17 4.11 -11.36
N MET A 64 -4.46 3.86 -11.11
CA MET A 64 -4.93 2.56 -10.63
C MET A 64 -4.74 1.44 -11.66
N GLN A 65 -4.70 1.78 -12.96
CA GLN A 65 -4.39 0.86 -14.07
C GLN A 65 -2.87 0.71 -14.33
N GLU A 66 -2.00 1.24 -13.46
CA GLU A 66 -0.54 1.27 -13.63
C GLU A 66 -0.06 2.05 -14.88
N ARG A 67 -0.91 2.90 -15.46
CA ARG A 67 -0.62 3.74 -16.62
C ARG A 67 -0.11 5.12 -16.18
N ALA A 68 0.99 5.11 -15.43
CA ALA A 68 1.47 6.29 -14.71
C ALA A 68 1.85 7.46 -15.64
N GLU A 69 2.53 7.18 -16.76
CA GLU A 69 2.94 8.23 -17.71
C GLU A 69 1.75 8.98 -18.30
N GLU A 70 0.68 8.25 -18.64
CA GLU A 70 -0.54 8.82 -19.18
C GLU A 70 -1.35 9.61 -18.13
N ALA A 71 -1.18 9.28 -16.84
CA ALA A 71 -1.85 9.97 -15.74
C ALA A 71 -1.26 11.38 -15.46
N ILE A 72 -0.01 11.64 -15.82
CA ILE A 72 0.70 12.89 -15.49
C ILE A 72 -0.04 14.11 -16.06
N THR A 73 -0.31 14.11 -17.35
CA THR A 73 -0.93 15.28 -18.01
C THR A 73 -2.31 15.65 -17.46
N PRO A 74 -3.27 14.72 -17.32
CA PRO A 74 -4.57 15.04 -16.73
C PRO A 74 -4.47 15.48 -15.28
N LEU A 75 -3.62 14.85 -14.45
CA LEU A 75 -3.40 15.27 -13.07
C LEU A 75 -2.76 16.65 -12.96
N GLU A 76 -1.80 16.98 -13.83
CA GLU A 76 -1.24 18.35 -13.88
C GLU A 76 -2.29 19.40 -14.18
N LYS A 77 -3.13 19.17 -15.19
CA LYS A 77 -4.19 20.10 -15.57
C LYS A 77 -5.23 20.24 -14.44
N ALA A 78 -5.63 19.12 -13.82
CA ALA A 78 -6.52 19.11 -12.67
C ALA A 78 -5.92 19.93 -11.51
N PHE A 79 -4.66 19.69 -11.16
CA PHE A 79 -3.99 20.39 -10.08
C PHE A 79 -3.84 21.89 -10.34
N ARG A 80 -3.56 22.31 -11.58
CA ARG A 80 -3.50 23.74 -11.93
C ARG A 80 -4.81 24.48 -11.64
N SER A 81 -5.94 23.80 -11.83
CA SER A 81 -7.28 24.38 -11.64
C SER A 81 -7.77 24.27 -10.20
N LEU A 82 -7.61 23.10 -9.57
CA LEU A 82 -8.21 22.79 -8.27
C LEU A 82 -7.29 23.11 -7.08
N ARG A 83 -5.98 23.09 -7.28
CA ARG A 83 -4.95 23.31 -6.24
C ARG A 83 -5.09 22.39 -5.03
N ASP A 84 -5.72 21.23 -5.21
CA ASP A 84 -5.96 20.24 -4.18
C ASP A 84 -4.66 19.45 -3.85
N PRO A 85 -4.24 19.38 -2.56
CA PRO A 85 -3.05 18.63 -2.16
C PRO A 85 -3.14 17.13 -2.44
N ALA A 86 -4.34 16.55 -2.47
CA ALA A 86 -4.52 15.14 -2.84
C ALA A 86 -4.13 14.91 -4.30
N ILE A 87 -4.56 15.80 -5.21
CA ILE A 87 -4.20 15.74 -6.64
C ILE A 87 -2.70 15.97 -6.83
N GLU A 88 -2.10 16.88 -6.06
CA GLU A 88 -0.66 17.11 -6.09
C GLU A 88 0.13 15.85 -5.69
N THR A 89 -0.34 15.15 -4.64
CA THR A 89 0.26 13.89 -4.19
C THR A 89 0.09 12.79 -5.23
N GLN A 90 -1.09 12.64 -5.83
CA GLN A 90 -1.33 11.67 -6.90
C GLN A 90 -0.46 11.94 -8.12
N LEU A 91 -0.25 13.20 -8.48
CA LEU A 91 0.67 13.59 -9.55
C LEU A 91 2.12 13.24 -9.21
N ALA A 92 2.53 13.41 -7.96
CA ALA A 92 3.86 12.98 -7.52
C ALA A 92 4.02 11.46 -7.58
N ILE A 93 2.99 10.69 -7.21
CA ILE A 93 2.96 9.23 -7.37
C ILE A 93 3.07 8.85 -8.85
N ALA A 94 2.34 9.54 -9.75
CA ALA A 94 2.43 9.30 -11.18
C ALA A 94 3.85 9.54 -11.70
N LEU A 95 4.47 10.65 -11.33
CA LEU A 95 5.84 10.99 -11.70
C LEU A 95 6.84 9.93 -11.19
N ARG A 96 6.71 9.50 -9.94
CA ARG A 96 7.55 8.45 -9.35
C ARG A 96 7.41 7.12 -10.10
N LYS A 97 6.18 6.68 -10.34
CA LYS A 97 5.90 5.42 -11.08
C LYS A 97 6.36 5.49 -12.55
N ALA A 98 6.38 6.67 -13.14
CA ALA A 98 6.93 6.94 -14.48
C ALA A 98 8.48 7.06 -14.51
N GLY A 99 9.16 6.91 -13.36
CA GLY A 99 10.62 7.05 -13.26
C GLY A 99 11.14 8.48 -13.18
N ARG A 100 10.25 9.50 -13.15
CA ARG A 100 10.60 10.93 -13.05
C ARG A 100 10.81 11.33 -11.58
N LEU A 101 11.84 10.74 -10.95
CA LEU A 101 12.04 10.80 -9.50
C LEU A 101 12.35 12.22 -9.00
N ASP A 102 13.17 12.98 -9.74
CA ASP A 102 13.52 14.36 -9.35
C ASP A 102 12.31 15.29 -9.38
N ASP A 103 11.46 15.14 -10.39
CA ASP A 103 10.21 15.91 -10.49
C ASP A 103 9.25 15.58 -9.34
N ALA A 104 9.14 14.30 -8.99
CA ALA A 104 8.34 13.83 -7.86
C ALA A 104 8.87 14.39 -6.54
N LEU A 105 10.18 14.29 -6.29
CA LEU A 105 10.84 14.85 -5.09
C LEU A 105 10.60 16.36 -4.97
N ALA A 106 10.86 17.12 -6.03
CA ALA A 106 10.69 18.56 -6.01
C ALA A 106 9.24 18.97 -5.74
N ARG A 107 8.27 18.19 -6.21
CA ARG A 107 6.85 18.42 -5.99
C ARG A 107 6.45 18.10 -4.54
N LEU A 108 6.83 16.94 -4.02
CA LEU A 108 6.54 16.52 -2.65
C LEU A 108 7.21 17.44 -1.62
N ALA A 109 8.47 17.83 -1.84
CA ALA A 109 9.18 18.78 -0.97
C ALA A 109 8.46 20.15 -0.85
N ARG A 110 7.69 20.54 -1.86
CA ARG A 110 6.82 21.72 -1.79
C ARG A 110 5.48 21.41 -1.11
N ALA A 111 4.90 20.25 -1.40
CA ALA A 111 3.61 19.83 -0.85
C ALA A 111 3.64 19.73 0.67
N ILE A 112 4.71 19.14 1.26
CA ILE A 112 4.84 18.98 2.72
C ILE A 112 4.99 20.30 3.49
N LYS A 113 5.36 21.39 2.82
CA LYS A 113 5.49 22.73 3.44
C LYS A 113 4.16 23.47 3.57
N ARG A 114 3.07 22.92 3.03
CA ARG A 114 1.73 23.53 3.13
C ARG A 114 1.19 23.47 4.55
N LYS A 115 0.33 24.42 4.87
CA LYS A 115 -0.39 24.47 6.14
C LYS A 115 -1.90 24.55 5.87
N PRO A 116 -2.71 23.64 6.42
CA PRO A 116 -2.31 22.48 7.22
C PRO A 116 -1.50 21.45 6.42
N PRO A 117 -0.64 20.64 7.07
CA PRO A 117 0.12 19.61 6.40
C PRO A 117 -0.83 18.54 5.84
N PHE A 118 -0.49 17.98 4.68
CA PHE A 118 -1.25 16.89 4.07
C PHE A 118 -0.52 15.56 4.32
N PRO A 119 -1.03 14.69 5.22
CA PRO A 119 -0.28 13.53 5.69
C PRO A 119 0.11 12.54 4.59
N ALA A 120 -0.76 12.34 3.58
CA ALA A 120 -0.44 11.47 2.45
C ALA A 120 0.77 11.98 1.63
N ALA A 121 0.96 13.30 1.51
CA ALA A 121 2.15 13.85 0.84
C ALA A 121 3.42 13.60 1.68
N ILE A 122 3.32 13.66 3.01
CA ILE A 122 4.43 13.36 3.91
C ILE A 122 4.81 11.88 3.80
N HIS A 123 3.83 10.99 3.80
CA HIS A 123 4.04 9.56 3.61
C HIS A 123 4.75 9.28 2.28
N GLU A 124 4.23 9.80 1.18
CA GLU A 124 4.80 9.57 -0.15
C GLU A 124 6.20 10.17 -0.29
N TYR A 125 6.47 11.33 0.34
CA TYR A 125 7.80 11.93 0.36
C TYR A 125 8.80 11.09 1.16
N GLY A 126 8.40 10.63 2.35
CA GLY A 126 9.20 9.73 3.16
C GLY A 126 9.49 8.41 2.43
N TYR A 127 8.48 7.83 1.78
CA TYR A 127 8.66 6.63 0.97
C TYR A 127 9.62 6.85 -0.20
N LEU A 128 9.49 7.95 -0.93
CA LEU A 128 10.39 8.27 -2.05
C LEU A 128 11.82 8.49 -1.58
N LEU A 129 12.03 9.24 -0.50
CA LEU A 129 13.36 9.42 0.10
C LEU A 129 13.99 8.08 0.50
N TYR A 130 13.23 7.22 1.16
CA TYR A 130 13.68 5.89 1.54
C TYR A 130 14.06 5.04 0.31
N SER A 131 13.24 5.06 -0.74
CA SER A 131 13.50 4.32 -1.99
C SER A 131 14.74 4.80 -2.75
N LEU A 132 15.20 6.01 -2.46
CA LEU A 132 16.42 6.63 -3.00
C LEU A 132 17.64 6.52 -2.07
N ASP A 133 17.58 5.62 -1.08
CA ASP A 133 18.63 5.39 -0.08
C ASP A 133 18.95 6.63 0.80
N ARG A 134 17.97 7.55 0.93
CA ARG A 134 18.03 8.76 1.77
C ARG A 134 17.28 8.52 3.09
N ALA A 135 17.66 7.46 3.78
CA ALA A 135 16.91 6.98 4.95
C ALA A 135 16.89 8.00 6.12
N ASP A 136 17.96 8.74 6.35
CA ASP A 136 18.00 9.74 7.44
C ASP A 136 16.99 10.87 7.18
N GLU A 137 16.93 11.36 5.95
CA GLU A 137 15.95 12.39 5.59
C GLU A 137 14.50 11.86 5.65
N ALA A 138 14.29 10.60 5.26
CA ALA A 138 12.99 9.95 5.41
C ALA A 138 12.56 9.89 6.88
N ILE A 139 13.47 9.51 7.80
CA ILE A 139 13.22 9.45 9.23
C ILE A 139 12.82 10.83 9.78
N ASP A 140 13.54 11.89 9.41
CA ASP A 140 13.25 13.24 9.89
C ASP A 140 11.88 13.73 9.41
N VAL A 141 11.58 13.54 8.13
CA VAL A 141 10.28 13.90 7.54
C VAL A 141 9.13 13.12 8.18
N LEU A 142 9.31 11.81 8.38
CA LEU A 142 8.27 10.96 8.97
C LEU A 142 8.04 11.29 10.44
N LYS A 143 9.08 11.55 11.22
CA LYS A 143 8.95 12.01 12.62
C LYS A 143 8.17 13.32 12.70
N ALA A 144 8.53 14.31 11.89
CA ALA A 144 7.79 15.56 11.84
C ALA A 144 6.33 15.36 11.40
N GLY A 145 6.09 14.46 10.45
CA GLY A 145 4.77 14.09 9.98
C GLY A 145 3.91 13.43 11.05
N ILE A 146 4.49 12.54 11.85
CA ILE A 146 3.81 11.86 12.96
C ILE A 146 3.37 12.87 14.06
N GLU A 147 4.16 13.91 14.30
CA GLU A 147 3.78 14.96 15.24
C GLU A 147 2.65 15.84 14.67
N ALA A 148 2.66 16.08 13.35
CA ALA A 148 1.64 16.88 12.67
C ALA A 148 0.32 16.12 12.45
N ALA A 149 0.36 14.80 12.34
CA ALA A 149 -0.80 13.92 12.09
C ALA A 149 -0.74 12.65 12.95
N PRO A 150 -0.87 12.79 14.29
CA PRO A 150 -0.72 11.68 15.24
C PRO A 150 -1.78 10.58 15.13
N TRP A 151 -2.87 10.84 14.40
CA TRP A 151 -3.96 9.91 14.16
C TRP A 151 -3.73 8.98 12.94
N MET A 152 -2.71 9.25 12.12
CA MET A 152 -2.46 8.51 10.87
C MET A 152 -1.47 7.36 11.11
N PRO A 153 -1.90 6.07 11.05
CA PRO A 153 -1.04 4.94 11.33
C PRO A 153 0.04 4.69 10.27
N ASP A 154 -0.19 5.12 9.01
CA ASP A 154 0.72 4.84 7.89
C ASP A 154 2.10 5.50 8.07
N LEU A 155 2.16 6.66 8.72
CA LEU A 155 3.42 7.35 8.97
C LEU A 155 4.35 6.58 9.92
N PRO A 156 3.92 6.16 11.12
CA PRO A 156 4.76 5.32 11.96
C PRO A 156 4.97 3.91 11.40
N ILE A 157 4.08 3.37 10.56
CA ILE A 157 4.34 2.11 9.84
C ILE A 157 5.53 2.27 8.90
N LEU A 158 5.51 3.28 8.04
CA LEU A 158 6.62 3.55 7.13
C LEU A 158 7.93 3.81 7.89
N LEU A 159 7.87 4.59 8.99
CA LEU A 159 9.03 4.82 9.85
C LEU A 159 9.59 3.52 10.43
N GLY A 160 8.70 2.60 10.84
CA GLY A 160 9.07 1.27 11.30
C GLY A 160 9.82 0.46 10.24
N TRP A 161 9.35 0.50 9.00
CA TRP A 161 10.02 -0.15 7.87
C TRP A 161 11.39 0.46 7.56
N VAL A 162 11.53 1.78 7.63
CA VAL A 162 12.82 2.47 7.43
C VAL A 162 13.82 2.05 8.51
N PHE A 163 13.42 2.01 9.79
CA PHE A 163 14.28 1.53 10.88
C PHE A 163 14.63 0.05 10.75
N HIS A 164 13.66 -0.80 10.41
CA HIS A 164 13.87 -2.23 10.20
C HIS A 164 14.90 -2.50 9.09
N ALA A 165 14.81 -1.80 7.97
CA ALA A 165 15.77 -1.90 6.87
C ALA A 165 17.19 -1.45 7.26
N ARG A 166 17.31 -0.58 8.27
CA ARG A 166 18.61 -0.17 8.87
C ARG A 166 19.08 -1.10 9.99
N ASN A 167 18.41 -2.22 10.23
CA ASN A 167 18.65 -3.14 11.35
C ASN A 167 18.51 -2.46 12.73
N ASP A 168 17.75 -1.37 12.82
CA ASP A 168 17.44 -0.69 14.09
C ASP A 168 16.12 -1.24 14.66
N GLY A 169 16.19 -2.46 15.20
CA GLY A 169 15.03 -3.18 15.73
C GLY A 169 14.35 -2.45 16.89
N ILE A 170 15.10 -1.70 17.72
CA ILE A 170 14.53 -0.97 18.86
C ILE A 170 13.59 0.13 18.38
N ASN A 171 14.07 0.98 17.48
CA ASN A 171 13.25 2.07 16.93
C ASN A 171 12.14 1.55 16.02
N ALA A 172 12.37 0.47 15.26
CA ALA A 172 11.34 -0.18 14.45
C ALA A 172 10.18 -0.71 15.33
N LYS A 173 10.51 -1.43 16.43
CA LYS A 173 9.52 -1.91 17.42
C LYS A 173 8.69 -0.75 18.00
N GLY A 174 9.36 0.36 18.36
CA GLY A 174 8.68 1.56 18.86
C GLY A 174 7.73 2.20 17.84
N ALA A 175 8.14 2.27 16.58
CA ALA A 175 7.34 2.83 15.51
C ALA A 175 6.11 1.96 15.19
N PHE A 176 6.26 0.63 15.06
CA PHE A 176 5.12 -0.28 14.87
C PHE A 176 4.19 -0.31 16.09
N ALA A 177 4.73 -0.21 17.31
CA ALA A 177 3.90 -0.11 18.51
C ALA A 177 3.04 1.16 18.51
N ARG A 178 3.60 2.31 18.09
CA ARG A 178 2.84 3.56 17.91
C ARG A 178 1.72 3.40 16.87
N ALA A 179 2.01 2.75 15.74
CA ALA A 179 1.01 2.46 14.72
C ALA A 179 -0.14 1.59 15.25
N LEU A 180 0.19 0.53 16.00
CA LEU A 180 -0.79 -0.37 16.62
C LEU A 180 -1.58 0.31 17.74
N GLY A 181 -1.01 1.33 18.39
CA GLY A 181 -1.75 2.18 19.34
C GLY A 181 -2.84 3.01 18.66
N ILE A 182 -2.63 3.40 17.40
CA ILE A 182 -3.62 4.14 16.58
C ILE A 182 -4.62 3.17 15.95
N ALA A 183 -4.13 2.11 15.33
CA ALA A 183 -4.91 1.11 14.59
C ALA A 183 -4.50 -0.32 15.04
N PRO A 184 -5.12 -0.87 16.11
CA PRO A 184 -4.70 -2.12 16.75
C PRO A 184 -4.69 -3.35 15.83
N ASN A 185 -5.46 -3.31 14.75
CA ASN A 185 -5.61 -4.40 13.80
C ASN A 185 -5.03 -4.08 12.42
N HIS A 186 -4.15 -3.08 12.30
CA HIS A 186 -3.53 -2.76 11.01
C HIS A 186 -2.58 -3.87 10.60
N THR A 187 -2.87 -4.55 9.49
CA THR A 187 -2.17 -5.77 9.05
C THR A 187 -0.67 -5.55 8.86
N ASP A 188 -0.27 -4.45 8.18
CA ASP A 188 1.16 -4.16 7.96
C ASP A 188 1.91 -3.86 9.25
N ALA A 189 1.26 -3.20 10.23
CA ALA A 189 1.88 -2.95 11.53
C ALA A 189 2.02 -4.22 12.36
N LEU A 190 1.02 -5.12 12.32
CA LEU A 190 1.09 -6.44 12.95
C LEU A 190 2.20 -7.27 12.33
N TYR A 191 2.26 -7.31 11.01
CA TYR A 191 3.30 -8.03 10.27
C TYR A 191 4.70 -7.47 10.57
N GLY A 192 4.88 -6.14 10.51
CA GLY A 192 6.15 -5.49 10.83
C GLY A 192 6.61 -5.75 12.26
N MET A 193 5.71 -5.67 13.25
CA MET A 193 6.00 -6.01 14.63
C MET A 193 6.44 -7.48 14.77
N GLY A 194 5.74 -8.41 14.10
CA GLY A 194 6.09 -9.82 14.08
C GLY A 194 7.50 -10.06 13.54
N LEU A 195 7.89 -9.38 12.44
CA LEU A 195 9.23 -9.50 11.88
C LEU A 195 10.32 -9.00 12.83
N VAL A 196 10.14 -7.81 13.42
CA VAL A 196 11.11 -7.24 14.37
C VAL A 196 11.30 -8.14 15.58
N LEU A 197 10.22 -8.72 16.11
CA LEU A 197 10.29 -9.66 17.23
C LEU A 197 10.97 -10.98 16.83
N MET A 198 10.71 -11.47 15.63
CA MET A 198 11.35 -12.67 15.09
C MET A 198 12.87 -12.45 14.92
N ASP A 199 13.30 -11.29 14.40
CA ASP A 199 14.72 -10.94 14.26
C ASP A 199 15.41 -10.81 15.63
N ALA A 200 14.66 -10.41 16.66
CA ALA A 200 15.13 -10.39 18.05
C ALA A 200 15.13 -11.78 18.74
N GLY A 201 14.68 -12.84 18.06
CA GLY A 201 14.54 -14.18 18.64
C GLY A 201 13.32 -14.34 19.57
N GLU A 202 12.43 -13.35 19.65
CA GLU A 202 11.22 -13.36 20.48
C GLU A 202 10.08 -14.14 19.77
N PHE A 203 10.34 -15.40 19.36
CA PHE A 203 9.46 -16.19 18.49
C PHE A 203 8.05 -16.38 19.05
N GLY A 204 7.88 -16.46 20.37
CA GLY A 204 6.58 -16.58 21.02
C GLY A 204 5.70 -15.36 20.72
N GLN A 205 6.21 -14.16 21.03
CA GLN A 205 5.51 -12.91 20.77
C GLN A 205 5.31 -12.68 19.26
N ALA A 206 6.33 -12.96 18.43
CA ALA A 206 6.24 -12.85 16.99
C ALA A 206 5.07 -13.68 16.43
N SER A 207 4.92 -14.91 16.91
CA SER A 207 3.83 -15.81 16.47
C SER A 207 2.44 -15.24 16.79
N GLU A 208 2.27 -14.56 17.92
CA GLU A 208 1.00 -13.92 18.29
C GLU A 208 0.65 -12.77 17.32
N PHE A 209 1.63 -11.96 16.92
CA PHE A 209 1.41 -10.88 15.96
C PHE A 209 1.06 -11.41 14.56
N PHE A 210 1.73 -12.45 14.08
CA PHE A 210 1.38 -13.09 12.81
C PHE A 210 0.00 -13.76 12.85
N GLN A 211 -0.38 -14.37 13.97
CA GLN A 211 -1.74 -14.91 14.15
C GLN A 211 -2.79 -13.79 14.08
N ARG A 212 -2.56 -12.65 14.74
CA ARG A 212 -3.46 -11.50 14.67
C ARG A 212 -3.56 -10.94 13.25
N ALA A 213 -2.46 -10.88 12.50
CA ALA A 213 -2.50 -10.49 11.10
C ALA A 213 -3.37 -11.43 10.26
N LEU A 214 -3.25 -12.75 10.49
CA LEU A 214 -4.04 -13.78 9.81
C LEU A 214 -5.53 -13.81 10.23
N LEU A 215 -5.87 -13.32 11.42
CA LEU A 215 -7.28 -13.10 11.79
C LEU A 215 -7.93 -11.99 10.97
N ASN A 216 -7.16 -10.96 10.59
CA ASN A 216 -7.66 -9.87 9.75
C ASN A 216 -7.67 -10.25 8.26
N ASP A 217 -6.62 -10.92 7.80
CA ASP A 217 -6.51 -11.44 6.44
C ASP A 217 -6.07 -12.92 6.44
N PRO A 218 -7.01 -13.86 6.45
CA PRO A 218 -6.70 -15.28 6.37
C PRO A 218 -6.00 -15.72 5.08
N SER A 219 -5.95 -14.88 4.06
CA SER A 219 -5.28 -15.15 2.78
C SER A 219 -3.81 -14.75 2.77
N ASP A 220 -3.32 -14.00 3.78
CA ASP A 220 -1.95 -13.53 3.87
C ASP A 220 -0.95 -14.69 4.02
N GLN A 221 -0.38 -15.09 2.87
CA GLN A 221 0.62 -16.17 2.81
C GLN A 221 1.94 -15.78 3.47
N GLN A 222 2.25 -14.48 3.53
CA GLN A 222 3.50 -13.99 4.11
C GLN A 222 3.47 -14.14 5.64
N SER A 223 2.44 -13.65 6.31
CA SER A 223 2.25 -13.86 7.75
C SER A 223 2.16 -15.33 8.11
N ARG A 224 1.50 -16.15 7.28
CA ARG A 224 1.42 -17.60 7.50
C ARG A 224 2.79 -18.28 7.39
N LEU A 225 3.64 -17.85 6.46
CA LEU A 225 5.00 -18.35 6.31
C LEU A 225 5.83 -18.08 7.57
N TYR A 226 5.83 -16.85 8.06
CA TYR A 226 6.61 -16.46 9.22
C TYR A 226 6.03 -17.02 10.53
N LEU A 227 4.71 -17.18 10.63
CA LEU A 227 4.10 -17.94 11.71
C LEU A 227 4.64 -19.37 11.73
N GLY A 228 4.70 -20.03 10.58
CA GLY A 228 5.28 -21.37 10.46
C GLY A 228 6.75 -21.41 10.89
N ALA A 229 7.54 -20.40 10.53
CA ALA A 229 8.93 -20.25 10.96
C ALA A 229 9.05 -20.10 12.49
N CYS A 230 8.29 -19.21 13.10
CA CYS A 230 8.26 -19.03 14.56
C CYS A 230 7.86 -20.31 15.30
N LEU A 231 6.84 -21.01 14.82
CA LEU A 231 6.37 -22.27 15.41
C LEU A 231 7.44 -23.39 15.34
N LEU A 232 8.26 -23.42 14.28
CA LEU A 232 9.42 -24.34 14.21
C LEU A 232 10.43 -24.05 15.31
N GLU A 233 10.82 -22.79 15.48
CA GLU A 233 11.79 -22.39 16.51
C GLU A 233 11.26 -22.66 17.92
N LEU A 234 9.95 -22.57 18.14
CA LEU A 234 9.28 -22.95 19.38
C LEU A 234 9.13 -24.47 19.57
N GLY A 235 9.52 -25.30 18.58
CA GLY A 235 9.39 -26.76 18.64
C GLY A 235 8.00 -27.30 18.34
N GLN A 236 7.07 -26.45 17.91
CA GLN A 236 5.70 -26.83 17.55
C GLN A 236 5.63 -27.33 16.10
N THR A 237 6.40 -28.40 15.80
CA THR A 237 6.66 -28.87 14.43
C THR A 237 5.40 -29.33 13.69
N GLY A 238 4.40 -29.87 14.42
CA GLY A 238 3.12 -30.30 13.83
C GLY A 238 2.33 -29.13 13.25
N THR A 239 2.06 -28.10 14.05
CA THR A 239 1.35 -26.88 13.64
C THR A 239 2.14 -26.08 12.60
N ALA A 240 3.45 -25.97 12.77
CA ALA A 240 4.33 -25.35 11.77
C ALA A 240 4.21 -26.02 10.40
N SER A 241 4.22 -27.36 10.37
CA SER A 241 4.06 -28.14 9.12
C SER A 241 2.71 -27.87 8.44
N VAL A 242 1.63 -27.70 9.21
CA VAL A 242 0.32 -27.32 8.66
C VAL A 242 0.37 -25.95 8.03
N CYS A 243 0.90 -24.94 8.74
CA CYS A 243 1.05 -23.58 8.21
C CYS A 243 1.86 -23.58 6.91
N LEU A 244 3.02 -24.22 6.90
CA LEU A 244 3.92 -24.25 5.75
C LEU A 244 3.34 -24.99 4.53
N ARG A 245 2.54 -26.06 4.75
CA ARG A 245 1.79 -26.70 3.65
C ARG A 245 0.71 -25.80 3.07
N GLN A 246 0.02 -25.03 3.90
CA GLN A 246 -0.99 -24.07 3.43
C GLN A 246 -0.36 -22.96 2.57
N VAL A 247 0.83 -22.48 2.96
CA VAL A 247 1.59 -21.47 2.22
C VAL A 247 1.91 -21.93 0.79
N THR A 248 2.23 -23.21 0.56
CA THR A 248 2.56 -23.72 -0.77
C THR A 248 1.39 -23.70 -1.76
N ARG A 249 0.15 -23.61 -1.27
CA ARG A 249 -1.03 -23.45 -2.11
C ARG A 249 -1.12 -22.04 -2.73
N GLY A 250 -0.38 -21.08 -2.19
CA GLY A 250 -0.27 -19.72 -2.70
C GLY A 250 0.63 -19.53 -3.95
N GLY A 251 1.13 -20.64 -4.52
CA GLY A 251 1.92 -20.61 -5.75
C GLY A 251 3.39 -21.04 -5.59
N ALA A 252 4.08 -21.19 -6.72
CA ALA A 252 5.45 -21.72 -6.78
C ALA A 252 6.49 -20.92 -5.98
N ASN A 253 6.33 -19.60 -5.90
CA ASN A 253 7.22 -18.72 -5.15
C ASN A 253 7.18 -19.06 -3.64
N PHE A 254 6.01 -19.35 -3.10
CA PHE A 254 5.86 -19.71 -1.69
C PHE A 254 6.35 -21.12 -1.36
N TYR A 255 6.32 -22.04 -2.32
CA TYR A 255 6.92 -23.35 -2.14
C TYR A 255 8.42 -23.25 -1.82
N GLY A 256 9.18 -22.49 -2.61
CA GLY A 256 10.61 -22.26 -2.36
C GLY A 256 10.88 -21.59 -1.01
N LYS A 257 10.07 -20.62 -0.62
CA LYS A 257 10.19 -19.94 0.70
C LYS A 257 9.91 -20.90 1.85
N ALA A 258 8.85 -21.72 1.76
CA ALA A 258 8.52 -22.71 2.78
C ALA A 258 9.59 -23.80 2.91
N LEU A 259 10.15 -24.25 1.76
CA LEU A 259 11.26 -25.19 1.75
C LEU A 259 12.50 -24.60 2.42
N LYS A 260 12.82 -23.32 2.14
CA LYS A 260 13.93 -22.61 2.79
C LYS A 260 13.73 -22.54 4.30
N VAL A 261 12.57 -22.13 4.78
CA VAL A 261 12.24 -22.08 6.22
C VAL A 261 12.45 -23.45 6.88
N LEU A 262 11.93 -24.51 6.28
CA LEU A 262 12.11 -25.87 6.84
C LEU A 262 13.56 -26.34 6.86
N SER A 263 14.37 -25.96 5.84
CA SER A 263 15.77 -26.39 5.75
C SER A 263 16.73 -25.54 6.59
N SER A 264 16.37 -24.30 6.89
CA SER A 264 17.24 -23.36 7.64
C SER A 264 16.94 -23.32 9.15
N SER A 265 15.75 -23.76 9.57
CA SER A 265 15.38 -23.80 11.00
C SER A 265 16.15 -24.89 11.74
N SER A 266 16.54 -24.61 12.98
CA SER A 266 17.21 -25.58 13.88
C SER A 266 16.37 -26.84 14.14
N ARG A 267 15.06 -26.75 14.04
CA ARG A 267 14.07 -27.83 14.21
C ARG A 267 13.29 -28.17 12.96
N GLY A 268 13.83 -27.75 11.82
CA GLY A 268 13.24 -27.97 10.52
C GLY A 268 13.52 -29.37 9.94
N ARG A 269 13.30 -29.51 8.64
CA ARG A 269 13.56 -30.75 7.88
C ARG A 269 14.35 -30.42 6.66
N PHE A 270 15.35 -31.23 6.38
CA PHE A 270 16.10 -31.21 5.14
C PHE A 270 15.81 -32.48 4.32
N TRP A 271 15.61 -32.32 3.03
CA TRP A 271 15.40 -33.42 2.09
C TRP A 271 16.52 -33.49 1.08
N LEU A 272 17.12 -34.69 0.96
CA LEU A 272 18.11 -34.96 -0.10
C LEU A 272 17.48 -35.09 -1.49
N GLN A 273 16.17 -35.41 -1.52
CA GLN A 273 15.42 -35.62 -2.76
C GLN A 273 14.25 -34.63 -2.86
N PRO A 274 14.16 -33.83 -3.95
CA PRO A 274 13.04 -32.91 -4.16
C PRO A 274 11.65 -33.59 -4.15
N SER A 275 11.57 -34.85 -4.59
CA SER A 275 10.34 -35.67 -4.57
C SER A 275 9.82 -35.93 -3.14
N ALA A 276 10.70 -36.07 -2.17
CA ALA A 276 10.32 -36.26 -0.76
C ALA A 276 9.74 -34.94 -0.16
N ALA A 277 10.33 -33.82 -0.47
CA ALA A 277 9.79 -32.51 -0.10
C ALA A 277 8.41 -32.28 -0.74
N ALA A 278 8.25 -32.61 -2.01
CA ALA A 278 6.97 -32.47 -2.71
C ALA A 278 5.88 -33.35 -2.10
N ARG A 279 6.18 -34.59 -1.70
CA ARG A 279 5.22 -35.46 -0.98
C ARG A 279 4.82 -34.88 0.38
N PHE A 280 5.79 -34.40 1.15
CA PHE A 280 5.50 -33.74 2.43
C PHE A 280 4.53 -32.56 2.26
N PHE A 281 4.75 -31.69 1.29
CA PHE A 281 3.88 -30.55 1.06
C PHE A 281 2.49 -30.94 0.53
N ARG A 282 2.34 -32.10 -0.15
CA ARG A 282 1.03 -32.66 -0.51
C ARG A 282 0.31 -33.34 0.67
N GLY A 283 0.99 -33.52 1.80
CA GLY A 283 0.41 -34.21 2.97
C GLY A 283 0.45 -35.72 2.85
N GLU A 284 1.19 -36.28 1.91
CA GLU A 284 1.41 -37.71 1.77
C GLU A 284 2.35 -38.19 2.90
N GLN A 285 1.96 -39.27 3.60
CA GLN A 285 2.83 -39.86 4.61
C GLN A 285 4.05 -40.49 3.90
N SER A 286 5.23 -40.22 4.44
CA SER A 286 6.50 -40.80 3.99
C SER A 286 6.69 -42.20 4.45
#